data_028c91e00c4ef1f2840991f14062f78e
#
_entry.id   028c91e00c4ef1f2840991f14062f78e
#
_cell.length_a   1.000
_cell.length_b   1.000
_cell.length_c   1.000
_cell.angle_alpha   90.00
_cell.angle_beta   90.00
_cell.angle_gamma   90.00
#
_symmetry.space_group_name_H-M   'P 1'
#
loop_
_entity.id
_entity.type
_entity.pdbx_description
1 polymer ?
#
loop_
_entity_poly.entity_id
_entity_poly.type
_entity_poly.pdbx_seq_one_letter_code
_entity_poly.pdbx_strand_id
1 'polypeptide(L)'
;MCIRDSLDSGSVDAYVKSLLTQMGKMVVDAKRYAAELPSIFVDNFEWGGYVERVYFAPQDLITDEMYSLVDGQTYEDHKFYKPKTSAKIYEQAKTIMCPISITRDQMQMAFTSWEQMNTFLSGIYTNVQNTVELAMEAYAHMLISCGIAISDKATNTAIHLLTEGKAAGVLAAEDTAETALKNETFMRWAMRRISNIRKYMKRYTTAFNNGSIPTFTNDTDNKMALLTDFANACKFEVRANTFNEKLVGIGDFDEVSCWQAFKADSKPNFDFSTNSAVRISADTNNTLGIGETAYTGNSIVGIIYDHRAMGLCPHKVKVTTNYTAIADFWNEYYHQLVNYIIDSNYNMVALILD
;
A
#
# COMPACT_ATOMS: atom_id res chain seq x y z
N MET A 1 21.48 -19.13 -55.03
CA MET A 1 22.49 -18.11 -54.75
C MET A 1 21.85 -17.07 -53.84
N CYS A 2 22.11 -17.14 -52.55
CA CYS A 2 21.36 -16.38 -51.54
C CYS A 2 21.82 -14.92 -51.57
N ILE A 3 20.92 -14.02 -51.92
CA ILE A 3 21.09 -12.56 -51.81
C ILE A 3 21.27 -12.08 -50.36
N ARG A 4 21.21 -13.01 -49.40
CA ARG A 4 21.31 -12.73 -47.95
C ARG A 4 22.76 -12.50 -47.43
N ASP A 5 23.79 -12.94 -48.18
CA ASP A 5 25.18 -12.83 -47.70
C ASP A 5 25.91 -11.61 -48.22
N SER A 6 25.26 -10.76 -49.05
CA SER A 6 25.95 -9.58 -49.63
C SER A 6 25.50 -8.23 -49.03
N LEU A 7 24.69 -8.25 -47.99
CA LEU A 7 24.51 -7.07 -47.14
C LEU A 7 25.65 -7.10 -46.09
N ASP A 8 26.83 -6.72 -46.54
CA ASP A 8 27.98 -6.44 -45.68
C ASP A 8 27.55 -5.49 -44.59
N SER A 9 27.93 -5.76 -43.34
CA SER A 9 27.63 -4.92 -42.18
C SER A 9 27.97 -3.43 -42.41
N GLY A 10 28.98 -3.16 -43.26
CA GLY A 10 29.39 -1.82 -43.68
C GLY A 10 28.37 -1.09 -44.56
N SER A 11 27.62 -1.76 -45.40
CA SER A 11 26.60 -1.12 -46.25
C SER A 11 25.29 -0.82 -45.47
N VAL A 12 24.94 -1.67 -44.53
CA VAL A 12 23.83 -1.42 -43.58
C VAL A 12 24.19 -0.28 -42.66
N ASP A 13 25.42 -0.25 -42.13
CA ASP A 13 25.93 0.84 -41.30
C ASP A 13 25.93 2.19 -42.02
N ALA A 14 26.31 2.23 -43.30
CA ALA A 14 26.32 3.46 -44.11
C ALA A 14 24.88 3.96 -44.38
N TYR A 15 23.95 3.06 -44.68
CA TYR A 15 22.55 3.42 -44.91
C TYR A 15 21.84 3.92 -43.64
N VAL A 16 22.09 3.26 -42.53
CA VAL A 16 21.50 3.65 -41.23
C VAL A 16 22.15 4.92 -40.70
N LYS A 17 23.46 5.17 -40.93
CA LYS A 17 24.10 6.48 -40.65
C LYS A 17 23.49 7.60 -41.48
N SER A 18 23.16 7.34 -42.74
CA SER A 18 22.49 8.30 -43.62
C SER A 18 21.06 8.64 -43.13
N LEU A 19 20.31 7.65 -42.69
CA LEU A 19 18.96 7.81 -42.11
C LEU A 19 19.01 8.57 -40.78
N LEU A 20 19.98 8.32 -39.92
CA LEU A 20 20.15 9.00 -38.62
C LEU A 20 20.60 10.44 -38.76
N THR A 21 21.39 10.76 -39.78
CA THR A 21 21.75 12.14 -40.11
C THR A 21 20.51 12.95 -40.51
N GLN A 22 19.48 12.29 -41.07
CA GLN A 22 18.18 12.90 -41.41
C GLN A 22 17.18 12.95 -40.28
N MET A 23 17.25 12.00 -39.33
CA MET A 23 16.27 11.89 -38.22
C MET A 23 16.68 12.63 -36.92
N GLY A 24 17.90 13.17 -36.87
CA GLY A 24 18.42 13.83 -35.67
C GLY A 24 18.90 12.85 -34.60
N LYS A 25 19.40 13.38 -33.49
CA LYS A 25 19.90 12.61 -32.35
C LYS A 25 18.74 12.02 -31.57
N MET A 26 18.66 10.69 -31.48
CA MET A 26 17.69 10.02 -30.64
C MET A 26 18.13 10.12 -29.17
N VAL A 27 17.23 10.67 -28.34
CA VAL A 27 17.41 10.72 -26.90
C VAL A 27 16.43 9.72 -26.29
N VAL A 28 16.95 8.72 -25.60
CA VAL A 28 16.14 7.79 -24.81
C VAL A 28 16.02 8.35 -23.40
N ASP A 29 14.81 8.78 -23.03
CA ASP A 29 14.49 9.23 -21.67
C ASP A 29 13.74 8.12 -20.96
N ALA A 30 14.44 7.42 -20.07
CA ALA A 30 13.87 6.35 -19.26
C ALA A 30 14.07 6.69 -17.78
N LYS A 31 13.00 7.12 -17.11
CA LYS A 31 12.97 7.38 -15.67
C LYS A 31 12.36 6.18 -14.94
N ARG A 32 12.97 5.80 -13.83
CA ARG A 32 12.41 4.77 -12.95
C ARG A 32 11.40 5.39 -12.00
N TYR A 33 10.23 4.77 -11.94
CA TYR A 33 9.18 5.13 -10.99
C TYR A 33 9.42 4.47 -9.64
N ALA A 34 8.99 5.12 -8.56
CA ALA A 34 9.01 4.59 -7.20
C ALA A 34 7.62 4.80 -6.56
N ALA A 35 7.09 3.74 -5.94
CA ALA A 35 5.78 3.75 -5.30
C ALA A 35 5.75 4.63 -4.04
N GLU A 36 4.60 5.26 -3.75
CA GLU A 36 4.40 6.15 -2.60
C GLU A 36 4.26 5.40 -1.26
N LEU A 37 3.95 4.11 -1.27
CA LEU A 37 3.58 3.31 -0.11
C LEU A 37 4.55 2.15 0.17
N PRO A 38 5.83 2.42 0.51
CA PRO A 38 6.81 1.36 0.75
C PRO A 38 6.50 0.51 1.99
N SER A 39 5.81 1.05 3.00
CA SER A 39 5.56 0.34 4.25
C SER A 39 4.56 -0.81 4.18
N ILE A 40 3.78 -0.89 3.08
CA ILE A 40 2.78 -1.93 2.87
C ILE A 40 3.38 -3.22 2.26
N PHE A 41 4.60 -3.12 1.69
CA PHE A 41 5.26 -4.26 1.09
C PHE A 41 5.87 -5.18 2.15
N VAL A 42 5.61 -6.48 2.02
CA VAL A 42 6.06 -7.53 2.97
C VAL A 42 6.79 -8.63 2.21
N ASP A 43 7.98 -9.00 2.67
CA ASP A 43 8.90 -9.92 1.99
C ASP A 43 8.70 -11.42 2.31
N ASN A 44 7.53 -11.88 2.74
CA ASN A 44 7.44 -13.14 3.47
C ASN A 44 6.80 -14.35 2.79
N PHE A 45 6.72 -14.42 1.45
CA PHE A 45 6.05 -15.56 0.80
C PHE A 45 6.89 -16.27 -0.25
N GLU A 46 7.95 -16.93 0.15
CA GLU A 46 8.77 -17.72 -0.79
C GLU A 46 8.09 -19.02 -1.26
N TRP A 47 7.18 -19.61 -0.46
CA TRP A 47 6.60 -20.93 -0.73
C TRP A 47 5.12 -20.99 -0.34
N GLY A 48 4.25 -21.32 -1.30
CA GLY A 48 2.85 -21.66 -1.06
C GLY A 48 1.83 -20.73 -1.75
N GLY A 49 0.66 -21.26 -2.07
CA GLY A 49 -0.47 -20.53 -2.66
C GLY A 49 -1.40 -19.89 -1.63
N TYR A 50 -1.23 -20.16 -0.34
CA TYR A 50 -2.05 -19.65 0.75
C TYR A 50 -1.22 -19.36 1.99
N VAL A 51 -1.71 -18.47 2.84
CA VAL A 51 -1.12 -18.14 4.13
C VAL A 51 -2.11 -18.48 5.22
N GLU A 52 -1.71 -19.35 6.13
CA GLU A 52 -2.47 -19.63 7.34
C GLU A 52 -1.90 -18.80 8.50
N ARG A 53 -2.76 -18.02 9.15
CA ARG A 53 -2.42 -17.32 10.38
C ARG A 53 -3.16 -17.95 11.54
N VAL A 54 -2.42 -18.34 12.56
CA VAL A 54 -2.95 -18.89 13.81
C VAL A 54 -2.86 -17.82 14.89
N TYR A 55 -3.99 -17.53 15.53
CA TYR A 55 -4.12 -16.54 16.60
C TYR A 55 -4.27 -17.26 17.92
N PHE A 56 -3.66 -16.69 18.95
CA PHE A 56 -3.76 -17.17 20.32
C PHE A 56 -4.41 -16.10 21.18
N ALA A 57 -5.53 -16.45 21.81
CA ALA A 57 -6.15 -15.58 22.82
C ALA A 57 -5.55 -15.87 24.20
N PRO A 58 -5.53 -14.88 25.12
CA PRO A 58 -5.05 -15.10 26.49
C PRO A 58 -5.89 -16.17 27.17
N GLN A 59 -5.21 -16.99 27.97
CA GLN A 59 -5.87 -17.94 28.85
C GLN A 59 -6.40 -17.22 30.09
N ASP A 60 -7.48 -17.78 30.66
CA ASP A 60 -8.02 -17.27 31.90
C ASP A 60 -7.03 -17.62 33.05
N LEU A 61 -6.68 -16.59 33.82
CA LEU A 61 -5.83 -16.76 35.01
C LEU A 61 -6.73 -17.20 36.19
N ILE A 62 -6.31 -18.26 36.89
CA ILE A 62 -6.88 -18.64 38.14
C ILE A 62 -6.05 -17.96 39.22
N THR A 63 -6.65 -16.97 39.87
CA THR A 63 -6.03 -16.25 41.02
C THR A 63 -6.66 -16.75 42.31
N ASP A 64 -5.90 -16.73 43.38
CA ASP A 64 -6.32 -16.99 44.79
C ASP A 64 -6.54 -18.45 45.23
N GLU A 65 -6.71 -19.43 44.33
CA GLU A 65 -6.81 -20.85 44.74
C GLU A 65 -5.60 -21.33 45.51
N MET A 66 -4.42 -20.77 45.22
CA MET A 66 -3.15 -21.12 45.87
C MET A 66 -3.02 -20.53 47.28
N TYR A 67 -3.76 -19.46 47.57
CA TYR A 67 -3.69 -18.72 48.83
C TYR A 67 -4.96 -18.83 49.69
N SER A 68 -6.04 -19.37 49.16
CA SER A 68 -7.33 -19.55 49.82
C SER A 68 -7.70 -21.02 49.98
N LEU A 69 -6.77 -21.84 50.47
CA LEU A 69 -7.04 -23.25 50.80
C LEU A 69 -8.02 -23.34 51.96
N VAL A 70 -9.15 -24.00 51.76
CA VAL A 70 -10.19 -24.20 52.77
C VAL A 70 -10.24 -25.70 53.08
N ASP A 71 -10.21 -26.00 54.38
CA ASP A 71 -10.30 -27.38 54.87
C ASP A 71 -11.66 -28.01 54.42
N GLY A 72 -11.56 -29.22 53.85
CA GLY A 72 -12.73 -29.95 53.34
C GLY A 72 -13.17 -29.59 51.93
N GLN A 73 -12.54 -28.64 51.23
CA GLN A 73 -12.77 -28.40 49.81
C GLN A 73 -11.96 -29.32 48.89
N THR A 74 -12.62 -29.78 47.80
CA THR A 74 -11.97 -30.57 46.76
C THR A 74 -11.54 -29.67 45.62
N TYR A 75 -10.25 -29.69 45.27
CA TYR A 75 -9.69 -28.95 44.15
C TYR A 75 -9.57 -29.86 42.92
N GLU A 76 -10.01 -29.36 41.73
CA GLU A 76 -10.00 -30.16 40.50
C GLU A 76 -8.61 -30.25 39.88
N ASP A 77 -7.88 -31.28 40.19
CA ASP A 77 -6.47 -31.52 39.75
C ASP A 77 -6.38 -31.98 38.29
N HIS A 78 -7.46 -32.51 37.70
CA HIS A 78 -7.48 -33.12 36.37
C HIS A 78 -8.31 -32.34 35.35
N LYS A 79 -8.58 -31.05 35.57
CA LYS A 79 -9.31 -30.22 34.64
C LYS A 79 -8.46 -29.89 33.42
N PHE A 80 -8.97 -30.23 32.23
CA PHE A 80 -8.32 -29.91 30.97
C PHE A 80 -8.64 -28.47 30.53
N TYR A 81 -7.62 -27.62 30.42
CA TYR A 81 -7.72 -26.24 29.96
C TYR A 81 -7.31 -26.17 28.48
N LYS A 82 -8.29 -26.14 27.58
CA LYS A 82 -8.02 -26.05 26.14
C LYS A 82 -7.50 -24.67 25.78
N PRO A 83 -6.37 -24.56 25.04
CA PRO A 83 -5.91 -23.28 24.50
C PRO A 83 -6.96 -22.63 23.60
N LYS A 84 -7.18 -21.31 23.76
CA LYS A 84 -8.07 -20.53 22.90
C LYS A 84 -7.30 -20.15 21.64
N THR A 85 -7.48 -20.93 20.58
CA THR A 85 -6.82 -20.71 19.28
C THR A 85 -7.83 -20.54 18.18
N SER A 86 -7.54 -19.69 17.20
CA SER A 86 -8.29 -19.59 15.96
C SER A 86 -7.33 -19.49 14.78
N ALA A 87 -7.72 -19.96 13.61
CA ALA A 87 -6.92 -19.88 12.39
C ALA A 87 -7.73 -19.22 11.28
N LYS A 88 -7.04 -18.46 10.43
CA LYS A 88 -7.60 -17.84 9.23
C LYS A 88 -6.67 -18.09 8.06
N ILE A 89 -7.24 -18.54 6.94
CA ILE A 89 -6.52 -18.84 5.71
C ILE A 89 -6.74 -17.71 4.72
N TYR A 90 -5.66 -17.26 4.09
CA TYR A 90 -5.66 -16.22 3.05
C TYR A 90 -5.14 -16.82 1.75
N GLU A 91 -5.99 -16.84 0.73
CA GLU A 91 -5.71 -17.42 -0.60
C GLU A 91 -5.67 -16.36 -1.71
N GLN A 92 -5.54 -15.10 -1.35
CA GLN A 92 -5.63 -14.01 -2.31
C GLN A 92 -4.34 -13.86 -3.11
N ALA A 93 -4.41 -14.18 -4.39
CA ALA A 93 -3.33 -14.02 -5.34
C ALA A 93 -3.81 -13.42 -6.65
N LYS A 94 -3.05 -12.49 -7.22
CA LYS A 94 -3.27 -11.91 -8.55
C LYS A 94 -2.02 -12.06 -9.39
N THR A 95 -2.20 -12.41 -10.66
CA THR A 95 -1.10 -12.44 -11.63
C THR A 95 -1.19 -11.22 -12.51
N ILE A 96 -0.13 -10.43 -12.52
CA ILE A 96 0.05 -9.31 -13.45
C ILE A 96 0.87 -9.81 -14.62
N MET A 97 0.45 -9.50 -15.83
CA MET A 97 1.16 -9.84 -17.04
C MET A 97 1.33 -8.58 -17.91
N CYS A 98 2.58 -8.27 -18.25
CA CYS A 98 2.93 -7.20 -19.17
C CYS A 98 3.49 -7.81 -20.46
N PRO A 99 2.76 -7.80 -21.59
CA PRO A 99 3.25 -8.30 -22.87
C PRO A 99 4.06 -7.22 -23.59
N ILE A 100 5.16 -7.62 -24.22
CA ILE A 100 5.94 -6.79 -25.14
C ILE A 100 6.19 -7.58 -26.42
N SER A 101 6.08 -6.92 -27.57
CA SER A 101 6.45 -7.48 -28.86
C SER A 101 7.61 -6.71 -29.45
N ILE A 102 8.65 -7.42 -29.84
CA ILE A 102 9.86 -6.84 -30.46
C ILE A 102 10.01 -7.47 -31.85
N THR A 103 9.95 -6.66 -32.89
CA THR A 103 10.14 -7.13 -34.27
C THR A 103 11.62 -7.07 -34.66
N ARG A 104 12.07 -8.05 -35.42
CA ARG A 104 13.45 -8.15 -35.88
C ARG A 104 13.82 -7.00 -36.80
N ASP A 105 12.92 -6.60 -37.69
CA ASP A 105 13.15 -5.51 -38.64
C ASP A 105 13.30 -4.15 -37.92
N GLN A 106 12.52 -3.89 -36.87
CA GLN A 106 12.67 -2.71 -36.04
C GLN A 106 14.06 -2.64 -35.36
N MET A 107 14.58 -3.80 -34.93
CA MET A 107 15.90 -3.86 -34.32
C MET A 107 17.03 -3.65 -35.32
N GLN A 108 16.87 -4.16 -36.54
CA GLN A 108 17.91 -4.07 -37.58
C GLN A 108 17.92 -2.70 -38.29
N MET A 109 16.75 -2.08 -38.48
CA MET A 109 16.63 -0.84 -39.24
C MET A 109 16.78 0.44 -38.40
N ALA A 110 16.53 0.38 -37.09
CA ALA A 110 16.45 1.56 -36.25
C ALA A 110 17.79 2.00 -35.63
N PHE A 111 18.83 1.15 -35.65
CA PHE A 111 20.06 1.41 -34.88
C PHE A 111 21.32 1.34 -35.72
N THR A 112 22.17 2.35 -35.56
CA THR A 112 23.49 2.44 -36.21
C THR A 112 24.60 1.77 -35.40
N SER A 113 24.42 1.59 -34.12
CA SER A 113 25.40 0.97 -33.24
C SER A 113 24.75 0.06 -32.21
N TRP A 114 25.50 -0.94 -31.77
CA TRP A 114 25.11 -1.86 -30.71
C TRP A 114 24.78 -1.12 -29.38
N GLU A 115 25.46 -0.03 -29.06
CA GLU A 115 25.21 0.80 -27.90
C GLU A 115 23.83 1.45 -27.96
N GLN A 116 23.41 1.97 -29.11
CA GLN A 116 22.08 2.57 -29.25
C GLN A 116 20.98 1.54 -29.11
N MET A 117 21.17 0.34 -29.68
CA MET A 117 20.24 -0.77 -29.53
C MET A 117 20.10 -1.18 -28.07
N ASN A 118 21.21 -1.35 -27.33
CA ASN A 118 21.20 -1.70 -25.93
C ASN A 118 20.53 -0.60 -25.08
N THR A 119 20.77 0.67 -25.37
CA THR A 119 20.12 1.79 -24.70
C THR A 119 18.61 1.78 -24.93
N PHE A 120 18.18 1.53 -26.13
CA PHE A 120 16.76 1.42 -26.46
C PHE A 120 16.08 0.22 -25.75
N LEU A 121 16.70 -0.96 -25.79
CA LEU A 121 16.19 -2.14 -25.10
C LEU A 121 16.11 -1.89 -23.59
N SER A 122 17.13 -1.27 -23.00
CA SER A 122 17.11 -0.92 -21.58
C SER A 122 15.98 0.07 -21.25
N GLY A 123 15.67 1.01 -22.16
CA GLY A 123 14.54 1.92 -22.05
C GLY A 123 13.19 1.17 -22.06
N ILE A 124 13.02 0.19 -22.95
CA ILE A 124 11.82 -0.66 -22.99
C ILE A 124 11.68 -1.44 -21.68
N TYR A 125 12.74 -2.08 -21.18
CA TYR A 125 12.70 -2.82 -19.94
C TYR A 125 12.41 -1.93 -18.71
N THR A 126 12.96 -0.72 -18.68
CA THR A 126 12.64 0.27 -17.66
C THR A 126 11.16 0.64 -17.69
N ASN A 127 10.59 0.81 -18.89
CA ASN A 127 9.16 1.10 -19.02
C ASN A 127 8.27 -0.07 -18.58
N VAL A 128 8.69 -1.31 -18.82
CA VAL A 128 7.99 -2.49 -18.28
C VAL A 128 8.02 -2.51 -16.78
N GLN A 129 9.19 -2.27 -16.18
CA GLN A 129 9.33 -2.20 -14.73
C GLN A 129 8.43 -1.10 -14.17
N ASN A 130 8.40 0.09 -14.78
CA ASN A 130 7.50 1.17 -14.38
C ASN A 130 6.01 0.75 -14.49
N THR A 131 5.63 0.00 -15.52
CA THR A 131 4.26 -0.49 -15.68
C THR A 131 3.88 -1.47 -14.56
N VAL A 132 4.81 -2.35 -14.18
CA VAL A 132 4.62 -3.29 -13.07
C VAL A 132 4.54 -2.52 -11.74
N GLU A 133 5.43 -1.55 -11.50
CA GLU A 133 5.40 -0.72 -10.29
C GLU A 133 4.10 0.08 -10.16
N LEU A 134 3.60 0.67 -11.24
CA LEU A 134 2.29 1.34 -11.24
C LEU A 134 1.12 0.40 -10.91
N ALA A 135 1.18 -0.84 -11.41
CA ALA A 135 0.19 -1.85 -11.05
C ALA A 135 0.28 -2.24 -9.58
N MET A 136 1.50 -2.39 -9.05
CA MET A 136 1.74 -2.67 -7.63
C MET A 136 1.24 -1.54 -6.73
N GLU A 137 1.49 -0.29 -7.11
CA GLU A 137 0.97 0.88 -6.42
C GLU A 137 -0.56 0.92 -6.42
N ALA A 138 -1.21 0.60 -7.55
CA ALA A 138 -2.67 0.51 -7.60
C ALA A 138 -3.22 -0.54 -6.62
N TYR A 139 -2.54 -1.68 -6.47
CA TYR A 139 -2.91 -2.68 -5.45
C TYR A 139 -2.64 -2.19 -4.02
N ALA A 140 -1.57 -1.46 -3.78
CA ALA A 140 -1.28 -0.85 -2.49
C ALA A 140 -2.36 0.16 -2.09
N HIS A 141 -2.74 1.06 -2.99
CA HIS A 141 -3.85 2.00 -2.79
C HIS A 141 -5.19 1.29 -2.55
N MET A 142 -5.49 0.23 -3.32
CA MET A 142 -6.67 -0.59 -3.10
C MET A 142 -6.67 -1.19 -1.69
N LEU A 143 -5.55 -1.76 -1.26
CA LEU A 143 -5.44 -2.44 0.03
C LEU A 143 -5.61 -1.46 1.20
N ILE A 144 -4.95 -0.30 1.15
CA ILE A 144 -5.12 0.76 2.15
C ILE A 144 -6.56 1.29 2.17
N SER A 145 -7.15 1.51 1.01
CA SER A 145 -8.54 1.94 0.90
C SER A 145 -9.50 0.92 1.54
N CYS A 146 -9.25 -0.38 1.35
CA CYS A 146 -9.99 -1.44 2.02
C CYS A 146 -9.80 -1.40 3.55
N GLY A 147 -8.57 -1.18 4.03
CA GLY A 147 -8.28 -1.02 5.46
C GLY A 147 -9.03 0.17 6.08
N ILE A 148 -9.08 1.30 5.38
CA ILE A 148 -9.84 2.49 5.78
C ILE A 148 -11.34 2.14 5.86
N ALA A 149 -11.90 1.49 4.84
CA ALA A 149 -13.31 1.13 4.80
C ALA A 149 -13.70 0.15 5.92
N ILE A 150 -12.84 -0.83 6.22
CA ILE A 150 -13.04 -1.77 7.34
C ILE A 150 -13.01 -1.02 8.67
N SER A 151 -12.06 -0.09 8.83
CA SER A 151 -11.92 0.69 10.06
C SER A 151 -13.07 1.67 10.25
N ASP A 152 -13.57 2.31 9.20
CA ASP A 152 -14.67 3.27 9.28
C ASP A 152 -16.03 2.59 9.54
N LYS A 153 -16.26 1.41 8.97
CA LYS A 153 -17.47 0.64 9.24
C LYS A 153 -17.55 0.10 10.67
N ALA A 154 -16.42 0.00 11.35
CA ALA A 154 -16.38 -0.49 12.73
C ALA A 154 -16.51 0.66 13.73
N THR A 155 -17.30 0.46 14.77
CA THR A 155 -17.70 1.53 15.72
C THR A 155 -16.53 2.14 16.49
N ASN A 156 -15.40 1.43 16.65
CA ASN A 156 -14.33 1.84 17.55
C ASN A 156 -13.01 2.17 16.84
N THR A 157 -12.92 1.94 15.55
CA THR A 157 -11.66 2.06 14.78
C THR A 157 -11.62 3.23 13.82
N ALA A 158 -12.67 4.05 13.78
CA ALA A 158 -12.69 5.35 13.12
C ALA A 158 -12.55 6.47 14.15
N ILE A 159 -11.71 7.45 13.87
CA ILE A 159 -11.49 8.63 14.71
C ILE A 159 -11.85 9.86 13.91
N HIS A 160 -12.93 10.51 14.33
CA HIS A 160 -13.50 11.70 13.74
C HIS A 160 -12.85 12.95 14.36
N LEU A 161 -11.71 13.38 13.78
CA LEU A 161 -10.87 14.43 14.35
C LEU A 161 -11.60 15.77 14.46
N LEU A 162 -12.45 16.11 13.48
CA LEU A 162 -13.20 17.37 13.50
C LEU A 162 -14.23 17.38 14.64
N THR A 163 -15.00 16.31 14.72
CA THR A 163 -16.03 16.13 15.78
C THR A 163 -15.40 16.10 17.17
N GLU A 164 -14.31 15.34 17.35
CA GLU A 164 -13.55 15.32 18.62
C GLU A 164 -12.92 16.68 18.93
N GLY A 165 -12.41 17.42 17.93
CA GLY A 165 -11.83 18.75 18.09
C GLY A 165 -12.85 19.79 18.51
N LYS A 166 -14.07 19.75 17.95
CA LYS A 166 -15.21 20.58 18.39
C LYS A 166 -15.62 20.25 19.83
N ALA A 167 -15.73 18.97 20.15
CA ALA A 167 -16.06 18.54 21.53
C ALA A 167 -14.98 18.94 22.55
N ALA A 168 -13.71 19.00 22.14
CA ALA A 168 -12.60 19.46 22.97
C ALA A 168 -12.50 21.00 23.06
N GLY A 169 -13.36 21.75 22.37
CA GLY A 169 -13.36 23.21 22.36
C GLY A 169 -12.15 23.83 21.61
N VAL A 170 -11.52 23.07 20.75
CA VAL A 170 -10.36 23.52 19.94
C VAL A 170 -10.82 24.16 18.63
N LEU A 171 -12.00 23.76 18.14
CA LEU A 171 -12.65 24.26 16.94
C LEU A 171 -14.01 24.84 17.26
N ALA A 172 -14.45 25.82 16.48
CA ALA A 172 -15.82 26.34 16.53
C ALA A 172 -16.81 25.32 15.89
N ALA A 173 -18.09 25.45 16.22
CA ALA A 173 -19.11 24.54 15.73
C ALA A 173 -19.28 24.59 14.20
N GLU A 174 -19.08 25.79 13.62
CA GLU A 174 -19.16 26.07 12.19
C GLU A 174 -17.91 25.71 11.38
N ASP A 175 -16.80 25.33 12.02
CA ASP A 175 -15.57 25.00 11.32
C ASP A 175 -15.76 23.77 10.42
N THR A 176 -15.23 23.88 9.21
CA THR A 176 -15.19 22.82 8.20
C THR A 176 -13.82 22.14 8.17
N ALA A 177 -13.70 21.02 7.45
CA ALA A 177 -12.42 20.32 7.26
C ALA A 177 -11.33 21.25 6.70
N GLU A 178 -11.67 22.12 5.74
CA GLU A 178 -10.71 23.03 5.11
C GLU A 178 -10.26 24.16 6.06
N THR A 179 -11.16 24.69 6.91
CA THR A 179 -10.81 25.70 7.91
C THR A 179 -9.99 25.09 9.04
N ALA A 180 -10.29 23.85 9.42
CA ALA A 180 -9.55 23.11 10.44
C ALA A 180 -8.09 22.87 10.03
N LEU A 181 -7.82 22.55 8.76
CA LEU A 181 -6.46 22.37 8.24
C LEU A 181 -5.58 23.62 8.35
N LYS A 182 -6.18 24.81 8.42
CA LYS A 182 -5.50 26.11 8.56
C LYS A 182 -5.42 26.58 10.02
N ASN A 183 -5.97 25.83 10.96
CA ASN A 183 -6.00 26.19 12.38
C ASN A 183 -4.83 25.54 13.12
N GLU A 184 -3.84 26.34 13.51
CA GLU A 184 -2.65 25.87 14.25
C GLU A 184 -3.00 25.12 15.54
N THR A 185 -3.94 25.63 16.33
CA THR A 185 -4.33 25.02 17.60
C THR A 185 -4.92 23.62 17.39
N PHE A 186 -5.77 23.50 16.38
CA PHE A 186 -6.34 22.21 16.00
C PHE A 186 -5.27 21.24 15.49
N MET A 187 -4.36 21.68 14.63
CA MET A 187 -3.31 20.83 14.08
C MET A 187 -2.39 20.29 15.19
N ARG A 188 -2.03 21.11 16.17
CA ARG A 188 -1.27 20.67 17.37
C ARG A 188 -2.04 19.66 18.21
N TRP A 189 -3.34 19.88 18.39
CA TRP A 189 -4.21 18.95 19.10
C TRP A 189 -4.33 17.61 18.35
N ALA A 190 -4.56 17.64 17.04
CA ALA A 190 -4.67 16.47 16.19
C ALA A 190 -3.38 15.63 16.20
N MET A 191 -2.21 16.26 16.07
CA MET A 191 -0.92 15.58 16.17
C MET A 191 -0.73 14.87 17.52
N ARG A 192 -1.07 15.55 18.61
CA ARG A 192 -1.02 14.94 19.96
C ARG A 192 -1.99 13.77 20.07
N ARG A 193 -3.19 13.89 19.49
CA ARG A 193 -4.20 12.83 19.48
C ARG A 193 -3.70 11.59 18.75
N ILE A 194 -3.16 11.76 17.53
CA ILE A 194 -2.54 10.71 16.73
C ILE A 194 -1.40 10.02 17.49
N SER A 195 -0.49 10.79 18.08
CA SER A 195 0.61 10.24 18.87
C SER A 195 0.13 9.42 20.07
N ASN A 196 -0.93 9.87 20.75
CA ASN A 196 -1.53 9.14 21.87
C ASN A 196 -2.17 7.83 21.41
N ILE A 197 -2.89 7.83 20.28
CA ILE A 197 -3.48 6.61 19.71
C ILE A 197 -2.39 5.57 19.43
N ARG A 198 -1.30 5.95 18.76
CA ARG A 198 -0.16 5.05 18.51
C ARG A 198 0.39 4.44 19.80
N LYS A 199 0.46 5.20 20.89
CA LYS A 199 0.89 4.70 22.19
C LYS A 199 -0.14 3.77 22.85
N TYR A 200 -1.44 4.05 22.68
CA TYR A 200 -2.50 3.20 23.24
C TYR A 200 -2.63 1.87 22.51
N MET A 201 -2.29 1.80 21.22
CA MET A 201 -2.26 0.57 20.44
C MET A 201 -1.23 -0.47 20.98
N LYS A 202 -0.29 -0.05 21.85
CA LYS A 202 0.61 -0.98 22.54
C LYS A 202 -0.07 -1.81 23.63
N ARG A 203 -1.28 -1.41 24.07
CA ARG A 203 -2.03 -2.17 25.08
C ARG A 203 -2.68 -3.38 24.43
N TYR A 204 -2.68 -4.47 25.16
CA TYR A 204 -3.37 -5.70 24.75
C TYR A 204 -4.89 -5.51 24.89
N THR A 205 -5.56 -5.18 23.78
CA THR A 205 -6.99 -4.80 23.75
C THR A 205 -7.61 -5.06 22.38
N THR A 206 -8.94 -5.12 22.32
CA THR A 206 -9.74 -5.15 21.09
C THR A 206 -10.21 -3.75 20.65
N ALA A 207 -9.81 -2.69 21.36
CA ALA A 207 -10.32 -1.34 21.11
C ALA A 207 -9.89 -0.74 19.76
N PHE A 208 -8.83 -1.26 19.15
CA PHE A 208 -8.25 -0.74 17.90
C PHE A 208 -8.29 -1.75 16.75
N ASN A 209 -8.98 -2.87 16.92
CA ASN A 209 -9.18 -3.85 15.87
C ASN A 209 -10.67 -4.14 15.66
N ASN A 210 -11.01 -4.69 14.51
CA ASN A 210 -12.37 -5.12 14.16
C ASN A 210 -12.57 -6.64 14.36
N GLY A 211 -11.58 -7.30 14.95
CA GLY A 211 -11.63 -8.72 15.29
C GLY A 211 -12.10 -8.95 16.73
N SER A 212 -12.35 -10.20 17.05
CA SER A 212 -12.75 -10.63 18.41
C SER A 212 -11.57 -10.96 19.31
N ILE A 213 -10.33 -10.93 18.79
CA ILE A 213 -9.12 -11.35 19.50
C ILE A 213 -8.35 -10.10 19.93
N PRO A 214 -8.06 -9.93 21.24
CA PRO A 214 -7.26 -8.82 21.69
C PRO A 214 -5.83 -8.92 21.14
N THR A 215 -5.29 -7.80 20.73
CA THR A 215 -3.93 -7.69 20.16
C THR A 215 -3.25 -6.40 20.63
N PHE A 216 -1.96 -6.30 20.35
CA PHE A 216 -1.15 -5.11 20.61
C PHE A 216 -0.20 -4.86 19.45
N THR A 217 0.24 -3.63 19.29
CA THR A 217 1.17 -3.21 18.24
C THR A 217 2.36 -2.52 18.85
N ASN A 218 3.57 -3.05 18.61
CA ASN A 218 4.82 -2.42 19.03
C ASN A 218 5.14 -1.21 18.14
N ASP A 219 6.07 -0.35 18.61
CA ASP A 219 6.48 0.85 17.84
C ASP A 219 7.07 0.50 16.47
N THR A 220 7.82 -0.58 16.35
CA THR A 220 8.44 -1.05 15.11
C THR A 220 7.41 -1.52 14.09
N ASP A 221 6.33 -2.12 14.57
CA ASP A 221 5.28 -2.72 13.75
C ASP A 221 4.16 -1.71 13.42
N ASN A 222 4.18 -0.55 14.09
CA ASN A 222 3.20 0.51 13.91
C ASN A 222 3.53 1.36 12.68
N LYS A 223 2.75 1.19 11.62
CA LYS A 223 2.86 1.95 10.37
C LYS A 223 1.73 2.97 10.28
N MET A 224 1.99 4.04 9.56
CA MET A 224 1.03 5.11 9.35
C MET A 224 1.16 5.65 7.94
N ALA A 225 0.02 5.86 7.27
CA ALA A 225 -0.06 6.58 6.02
C ALA A 225 -0.90 7.83 6.23
N LEU A 226 -0.42 8.98 5.77
CA LEU A 226 -1.10 10.28 5.87
C LEU A 226 -1.27 10.91 4.50
N LEU A 227 -2.39 11.59 4.31
CA LEU A 227 -2.63 12.39 3.12
C LEU A 227 -1.68 13.59 3.10
N THR A 228 -1.09 13.87 1.93
CA THR A 228 -0.14 14.99 1.72
C THR A 228 -0.69 16.33 2.21
N ASP A 229 -1.97 16.62 1.95
CA ASP A 229 -2.62 17.87 2.39
C ASP A 229 -2.59 18.01 3.92
N PHE A 230 -2.92 16.95 4.65
CA PHE A 230 -2.86 16.92 6.10
C PHE A 230 -1.43 16.94 6.64
N ALA A 231 -0.53 16.16 6.03
CA ALA A 231 0.88 16.13 6.41
C ALA A 231 1.55 17.48 6.24
N ASN A 232 1.26 18.19 5.15
CA ASN A 232 1.76 19.54 4.90
C ASN A 232 1.16 20.55 5.87
N ALA A 233 -0.15 20.49 6.16
CA ALA A 233 -0.77 21.34 7.19
C ALA A 233 -0.07 21.15 8.55
N CYS A 234 0.22 19.90 8.94
CA CYS A 234 1.01 19.62 10.15
C CYS A 234 2.41 20.23 10.09
N LYS A 235 3.10 20.13 8.95
CA LYS A 235 4.46 20.64 8.78
C LYS A 235 4.49 22.18 8.83
N PHE A 236 3.57 22.85 8.16
CA PHE A 236 3.58 24.30 8.01
C PHE A 236 3.00 25.01 9.23
N GLU A 237 1.83 24.59 9.72
CA GLU A 237 1.14 25.27 10.81
C GLU A 237 1.82 25.02 12.17
N VAL A 238 2.42 23.86 12.38
CA VAL A 238 3.03 23.52 13.68
C VAL A 238 4.51 23.88 13.74
N ARG A 239 5.27 23.68 12.64
CA ARG A 239 6.72 23.97 12.62
C ARG A 239 7.05 25.45 12.59
N ALA A 240 6.22 26.28 11.97
CA ALA A 240 6.46 27.73 11.85
C ALA A 240 6.65 28.42 13.22
N ASN A 241 6.07 27.85 14.28
CA ASN A 241 6.08 28.42 15.63
C ASN A 241 6.85 27.59 16.67
N THR A 242 7.59 26.54 16.26
CA THR A 242 8.26 25.64 17.21
C THR A 242 9.77 25.74 17.12
N PHE A 243 10.41 26.12 18.22
CA PHE A 243 11.87 26.27 18.32
C PHE A 243 12.64 24.93 18.29
N ASN A 244 11.96 23.79 18.44
CA ASN A 244 12.58 22.48 18.51
C ASN A 244 11.85 21.43 17.64
N GLU A 245 12.25 21.33 16.39
CA GLU A 245 11.66 20.48 15.34
C GLU A 245 11.59 19.00 15.73
N LYS A 246 12.55 18.53 16.53
CA LYS A 246 12.64 17.11 16.94
C LYS A 246 11.60 16.69 17.97
N LEU A 247 11.01 17.64 18.68
CA LEU A 247 10.00 17.38 19.73
C LEU A 247 8.57 17.33 19.17
N VAL A 248 8.35 17.83 17.96
CA VAL A 248 7.04 17.95 17.32
C VAL A 248 6.98 17.00 16.11
N GLY A 249 7.22 15.71 16.32
CA GLY A 249 7.13 14.71 15.28
C GLY A 249 5.94 13.79 15.45
N ILE A 250 5.18 13.56 14.39
CA ILE A 250 4.14 12.50 14.36
C ILE A 250 4.81 11.11 14.35
N GLY A 251 6.12 11.05 14.10
CA GLY A 251 6.89 9.83 13.83
C GLY A 251 6.97 9.54 12.33
N ASP A 252 7.53 8.39 11.97
CA ASP A 252 7.65 7.97 10.57
C ASP A 252 6.27 7.61 10.01
N PHE A 253 5.99 8.10 8.83
CA PHE A 253 4.76 7.84 8.07
C PHE A 253 5.03 7.87 6.57
N ASP A 254 4.22 7.13 5.82
CA ASP A 254 4.18 7.23 4.37
C ASP A 254 3.28 8.40 3.97
N GLU A 255 3.76 9.22 3.05
CA GLU A 255 3.00 10.35 2.53
C GLU A 255 2.31 9.95 1.24
N VAL A 256 1.00 10.10 1.19
CA VAL A 256 0.15 9.68 0.07
C VAL A 256 -0.51 10.90 -0.54
N SER A 257 -0.36 11.08 -1.84
CA SER A 257 -0.94 12.24 -2.55
C SER A 257 -2.47 12.15 -2.66
N CYS A 258 -3.00 10.94 -2.83
CA CYS A 258 -4.43 10.66 -2.90
C CYS A 258 -4.70 9.20 -2.56
N TRP A 259 -5.87 8.90 -1.99
CA TRP A 259 -6.20 7.52 -1.61
C TRP A 259 -6.52 6.62 -2.79
N GLN A 260 -7.00 7.19 -3.90
CA GLN A 260 -7.34 6.43 -5.09
C GLN A 260 -6.26 6.57 -6.15
N ALA A 261 -5.78 5.44 -6.67
CA ALA A 261 -4.89 5.43 -7.81
C ALA A 261 -5.57 6.04 -9.05
N PHE A 262 -4.88 6.95 -9.72
CA PHE A 262 -5.33 7.54 -10.98
C PHE A 262 -4.84 6.71 -12.16
N LYS A 263 -5.63 6.73 -13.23
CA LYS A 263 -5.15 6.20 -14.52
C LYS A 263 -4.09 7.15 -15.08
N ALA A 264 -3.10 6.57 -15.77
CA ALA A 264 -1.97 7.33 -16.33
C ALA A 264 -2.37 8.48 -17.27
N ASP A 265 -3.53 8.37 -17.93
CA ASP A 265 -4.09 9.37 -18.85
C ASP A 265 -5.09 10.33 -18.20
N SER A 266 -5.41 10.14 -16.92
CA SER A 266 -6.33 11.02 -16.21
C SER A 266 -5.65 12.33 -15.78
N LYS A 267 -6.44 13.42 -15.74
CA LYS A 267 -6.04 14.72 -15.21
C LYS A 267 -6.92 15.04 -14.01
N PRO A 268 -6.62 14.46 -12.85
CA PRO A 268 -7.44 14.68 -11.66
C PRO A 268 -7.35 16.13 -11.18
N ASN A 269 -8.39 16.57 -10.49
CA ASN A 269 -8.36 17.81 -9.74
C ASN A 269 -7.71 17.50 -8.39
N PHE A 270 -6.53 18.05 -8.13
CA PHE A 270 -5.79 17.85 -6.88
C PHE A 270 -6.31 18.84 -5.82
N ASP A 271 -7.52 18.62 -5.34
CA ASP A 271 -8.10 19.33 -4.21
C ASP A 271 -8.30 18.38 -3.02
N PHE A 272 -8.43 18.93 -1.81
CA PHE A 272 -8.60 18.12 -0.60
C PHE A 272 -9.81 17.19 -0.68
N SER A 273 -10.91 17.63 -1.28
CA SER A 273 -12.13 16.84 -1.38
C SER A 273 -11.96 15.61 -2.28
N THR A 274 -11.18 15.73 -3.35
CA THR A 274 -10.85 14.63 -4.27
C THR A 274 -9.80 13.70 -3.66
N ASN A 275 -8.72 14.27 -3.10
CA ASN A 275 -7.60 13.51 -2.56
C ASN A 275 -7.98 12.68 -1.33
N SER A 276 -8.87 13.24 -0.48
CA SER A 276 -9.32 12.59 0.75
C SER A 276 -10.45 11.59 0.58
N ALA A 277 -11.00 11.45 -0.64
CA ALA A 277 -12.11 10.55 -0.91
C ALA A 277 -11.66 9.11 -1.12
N VAL A 278 -12.37 8.16 -0.50
CA VAL A 278 -12.20 6.71 -0.73
C VAL A 278 -13.52 6.14 -1.23
N ARG A 279 -13.48 5.49 -2.40
CA ARG A 279 -14.63 4.87 -3.04
C ARG A 279 -14.29 3.45 -3.44
N ILE A 280 -15.02 2.49 -2.90
CA ILE A 280 -14.80 1.06 -3.17
C ILE A 280 -16.12 0.46 -3.62
N SER A 281 -16.07 -0.28 -4.72
CA SER A 281 -17.20 -1.05 -5.20
C SER A 281 -17.57 -2.17 -4.23
N ALA A 282 -18.81 -2.63 -4.28
CA ALA A 282 -19.28 -3.76 -3.49
C ALA A 282 -18.41 -5.00 -3.75
N ASP A 283 -18.03 -5.70 -2.68
CA ASP A 283 -17.32 -6.97 -2.73
C ASP A 283 -18.30 -8.11 -2.45
N THR A 284 -18.97 -8.58 -3.51
CA THR A 284 -20.00 -9.62 -3.42
C THR A 284 -19.52 -10.94 -2.82
N ASN A 285 -18.23 -11.22 -2.91
CA ASN A 285 -17.62 -12.41 -2.33
C ASN A 285 -17.02 -12.17 -0.96
N ASN A 286 -17.05 -10.91 -0.47
CA ASN A 286 -16.43 -10.47 0.78
C ASN A 286 -14.96 -10.91 0.94
N THR A 287 -14.23 -10.94 -0.20
CA THR A 287 -12.83 -11.41 -0.25
C THR A 287 -11.88 -10.46 0.48
N LEU A 288 -12.23 -9.18 0.52
CA LEU A 288 -11.47 -8.11 1.17
C LEU A 288 -12.02 -7.71 2.55
N GLY A 289 -13.09 -8.35 3.00
CA GLY A 289 -13.72 -8.06 4.29
C GLY A 289 -14.53 -6.76 4.36
N ILE A 290 -14.80 -6.12 3.21
CA ILE A 290 -15.53 -4.85 3.13
C ILE A 290 -17.05 -5.06 3.23
N GLY A 291 -17.53 -6.26 2.87
CA GLY A 291 -18.95 -6.63 2.77
C GLY A 291 -19.55 -6.33 1.40
N GLU A 292 -20.82 -6.72 1.26
CA GLU A 292 -21.55 -6.69 -0.03
C GLU A 292 -21.96 -5.27 -0.48
N THR A 293 -21.81 -4.25 0.36
CA THR A 293 -22.20 -2.87 0.05
C THR A 293 -20.99 -2.04 -0.35
N ALA A 294 -21.14 -1.22 -1.40
CA ALA A 294 -20.14 -0.25 -1.78
C ALA A 294 -19.83 0.71 -0.62
N TYR A 295 -18.58 1.13 -0.51
CA TYR A 295 -18.14 2.09 0.48
C TYR A 295 -17.79 3.42 -0.17
N THR A 296 -18.21 4.52 0.46
CA THR A 296 -17.85 5.88 0.09
C THR A 296 -17.53 6.64 1.35
N GLY A 297 -16.24 6.94 1.57
CA GLY A 297 -15.73 7.81 2.63
C GLY A 297 -15.21 9.12 2.04
N ASN A 298 -15.36 10.21 2.78
CA ASN A 298 -14.82 11.52 2.42
C ASN A 298 -13.99 12.03 3.60
N SER A 299 -13.18 13.06 3.34
CA SER A 299 -12.36 13.73 4.36
C SER A 299 -11.42 12.80 5.13
N ILE A 300 -10.94 11.73 4.51
CA ILE A 300 -10.02 10.79 5.13
C ILE A 300 -8.62 11.36 5.07
N VAL A 301 -7.99 11.55 6.23
CA VAL A 301 -6.67 12.18 6.34
C VAL A 301 -5.55 11.20 6.63
N GLY A 302 -5.87 9.99 7.10
CA GLY A 302 -4.86 8.98 7.33
C GLY A 302 -5.37 7.64 7.85
N ILE A 303 -4.45 6.69 7.97
CA ILE A 303 -4.67 5.40 8.61
C ILE A 303 -3.43 5.03 9.43
N ILE A 304 -3.67 4.49 10.62
CA ILE A 304 -2.64 3.91 11.47
C ILE A 304 -2.92 2.41 11.53
N TYR A 305 -1.92 1.59 11.25
CA TYR A 305 -2.12 0.16 11.18
C TYR A 305 -0.91 -0.63 11.66
N ASP A 306 -1.16 -1.83 12.14
CA ASP A 306 -0.12 -2.81 12.38
C ASP A 306 0.39 -3.35 11.04
N HIS A 307 1.69 -3.44 10.87
CA HIS A 307 2.31 -3.98 9.65
C HIS A 307 1.78 -5.39 9.28
N ARG A 308 1.23 -6.13 10.25
CA ARG A 308 0.60 -7.44 10.04
C ARG A 308 -0.87 -7.34 9.60
N ALA A 309 -1.50 -6.18 9.79
CA ALA A 309 -2.89 -5.97 9.41
C ALA A 309 -3.10 -5.95 7.90
N MET A 310 -2.17 -5.33 7.19
CA MET A 310 -2.20 -5.23 5.73
C MET A 310 -0.83 -5.55 5.18
N GLY A 311 -0.77 -6.28 4.09
CA GLY A 311 0.47 -6.60 3.42
C GLY A 311 0.29 -6.94 1.96
N LEU A 312 1.18 -6.41 1.14
CA LEU A 312 1.32 -6.70 -0.28
C LEU A 312 2.67 -7.37 -0.51
N CYS A 313 2.65 -8.59 -1.01
CA CYS A 313 3.85 -9.36 -1.27
C CYS A 313 3.98 -9.63 -2.77
N PRO A 314 4.91 -8.96 -3.47
CA PRO A 314 5.30 -9.33 -4.82
C PRO A 314 6.05 -10.66 -4.75
N HIS A 315 5.47 -11.68 -5.36
CA HIS A 315 6.02 -13.02 -5.36
C HIS A 315 6.31 -13.43 -6.80
N LYS A 316 7.38 -14.18 -7.01
CA LYS A 316 7.75 -14.87 -8.26
C LYS A 316 7.58 -14.03 -9.55
N VAL A 317 8.67 -13.48 -10.02
CA VAL A 317 8.79 -12.92 -11.38
C VAL A 317 9.17 -14.04 -12.35
N LYS A 318 8.42 -14.16 -13.46
CA LYS A 318 8.71 -15.11 -14.54
C LYS A 318 8.63 -14.38 -15.88
N VAL A 319 9.63 -14.53 -16.69
CA VAL A 319 9.63 -14.07 -18.09
C VAL A 319 9.47 -15.27 -19.01
N THR A 320 8.54 -15.21 -19.95
CA THR A 320 8.37 -16.22 -20.99
C THR A 320 8.43 -15.55 -22.35
N THR A 321 9.15 -16.17 -23.27
CA THR A 321 9.37 -15.65 -24.63
C THR A 321 8.76 -16.60 -25.63
N ASN A 322 8.07 -16.08 -26.65
CA ASN A 322 7.55 -16.83 -27.77
C ASN A 322 7.93 -16.13 -29.07
N TYR A 323 8.44 -16.91 -30.03
CA TYR A 323 8.76 -16.44 -31.37
C TYR A 323 7.64 -16.79 -32.37
N THR A 324 7.18 -15.80 -33.11
CA THR A 324 6.18 -15.96 -34.16
C THR A 324 6.83 -15.88 -35.52
N ALA A 325 7.01 -17.05 -36.18
CA ALA A 325 7.77 -17.17 -37.43
C ALA A 325 7.08 -16.49 -38.64
N ILE A 326 5.74 -16.36 -38.63
CA ILE A 326 4.98 -15.79 -39.74
C ILE A 326 5.27 -14.29 -39.89
N ALA A 327 5.44 -13.60 -38.79
CA ALA A 327 5.61 -12.13 -38.77
C ALA A 327 6.96 -11.70 -38.19
N ASP A 328 7.89 -12.63 -37.98
CA ASP A 328 9.28 -12.43 -37.53
C ASP A 328 9.41 -11.51 -36.32
N PHE A 329 8.63 -11.79 -35.23
CA PHE A 329 8.71 -11.06 -33.99
C PHE A 329 8.75 -11.98 -32.78
N TRP A 330 9.31 -11.46 -31.67
CA TRP A 330 9.30 -12.09 -30.35
C TRP A 330 8.28 -11.39 -29.49
N ASN A 331 7.47 -12.22 -28.79
CA ASN A 331 6.64 -11.77 -27.69
C ASN A 331 7.34 -12.16 -26.38
N GLU A 332 7.57 -11.19 -25.54
CA GLU A 332 8.00 -11.37 -24.18
C GLU A 332 6.87 -11.06 -23.22
N TYR A 333 6.62 -11.96 -22.29
CA TYR A 333 5.57 -11.84 -21.29
C TYR A 333 6.21 -11.80 -19.91
N TYR A 334 6.10 -10.66 -19.24
CA TYR A 334 6.52 -10.47 -17.86
C TYR A 334 5.36 -10.82 -16.94
N HIS A 335 5.51 -11.91 -16.20
CA HIS A 335 4.51 -12.36 -15.23
C HIS A 335 5.02 -12.04 -13.83
N GLN A 336 4.20 -11.41 -13.02
CA GLN A 336 4.42 -11.22 -11.61
C GLN A 336 3.20 -11.68 -10.82
N LEU A 337 3.41 -12.56 -9.86
CA LEU A 337 2.40 -12.97 -8.90
C LEU A 337 2.45 -12.02 -7.71
N VAL A 338 1.29 -11.53 -7.30
CA VAL A 338 1.13 -10.62 -6.18
C VAL A 338 0.14 -11.23 -5.19
N ASN A 339 0.59 -11.45 -3.98
CA ASN A 339 -0.26 -11.85 -2.87
C ASN A 339 -0.61 -10.63 -2.02
N TYR A 340 -1.85 -10.52 -1.57
CA TYR A 340 -2.28 -9.46 -0.67
C TYR A 340 -3.07 -10.04 0.50
N ILE A 341 -2.87 -9.42 1.66
CA ILE A 341 -3.50 -9.83 2.90
C ILE A 341 -4.11 -8.61 3.56
N ILE A 342 -5.34 -8.77 4.04
CA ILE A 342 -5.97 -7.83 4.95
C ILE A 342 -6.55 -8.58 6.13
N ASP A 343 -6.18 -8.18 7.33
CA ASP A 343 -6.49 -8.89 8.56
C ASP A 343 -7.04 -7.96 9.63
N SER A 344 -8.33 -8.03 9.82
CA SER A 344 -9.08 -7.21 10.77
C SER A 344 -8.84 -7.57 12.26
N ASN A 345 -8.13 -8.67 12.54
CA ASN A 345 -7.75 -9.03 13.92
C ASN A 345 -6.57 -8.20 14.45
N TYR A 346 -5.81 -7.57 13.57
CA TYR A 346 -4.75 -6.64 13.96
C TYR A 346 -5.26 -5.20 14.01
N ASN A 347 -4.54 -4.36 14.74
CA ASN A 347 -4.94 -2.97 14.94
C ASN A 347 -4.90 -2.17 13.63
N MET A 348 -6.03 -1.53 13.32
CA MET A 348 -6.18 -0.58 12.21
C MET A 348 -7.10 0.54 12.66
N VAL A 349 -6.71 1.79 12.47
CA VAL A 349 -7.48 2.97 12.87
C VAL A 349 -7.48 3.98 11.74
N ALA A 350 -8.66 4.30 11.21
CA ALA A 350 -8.84 5.37 10.22
C ALA A 350 -8.93 6.73 10.92
N LEU A 351 -8.32 7.74 10.31
CA LEU A 351 -8.37 9.13 10.74
C LEU A 351 -9.21 9.92 9.74
N ILE A 352 -10.31 10.49 10.20
CA ILE A 352 -11.31 11.17 9.37
C ILE A 352 -11.47 12.59 9.88
N LEU A 353 -11.56 13.55 8.97
CA LEU A 353 -11.73 14.95 9.25
C LEU A 353 -13.17 15.39 8.92
N ASP A 354 -14.14 14.82 9.65
CA ASP A 354 -15.58 15.09 9.53
C ASP A 354 -16.26 15.37 10.88
#